data_bcfdd05320a90dd8b3518af9619e9e38
#
_entry.id   bcfdd05320a90dd8b3518af9619e9e38
#
_cell.length_a   1.000
_cell.length_b   1.000
_cell.length_c   1.000
_cell.angle_alpha   90.00
_cell.angle_beta   90.00
_cell.angle_gamma   90.00
#
_symmetry.space_group_name_H-M   'P 1'
#
loop_
_entity.id
_entity.type
_entity.pdbx_description
1 polymer ?
#
loop_
_entity_poly.entity_id
_entity_poly.type
_entity_poly.pdbx_seq_one_letter_code
_entity_poly.pdbx_strand_id
1 'polypeptide(L)'
;MKKKALFILIPVVLLFSCSKNNTQTTPEISLDEDTIKEREDFDTYCNEFFLSYLGNNAYHWNVFTVNPKSFGYERDENYKASYTTYLKSTDEDMKETYQMYQDEITLISKYNYEKLSSNQQITYDYIAGFLEKQAEYYNPENGFDDYLDLNYIDSNGGSVADFDSMIKGYHINTVYDVIDMNSYISSTTTAFNSYFEYAQDKIEKGYALSDKTIDGMTSFLDDITSQGEDYYLFTVVDDKISSSTLSQDDKNNYLPLLEELLKECYLPAVNDLSSSLKTLKGSLQESDEGYYSKYGDKAKQMYKYNLESLLGYDDINIEDYIKELDEGISSYMTSINQVILKLQLLSNKEYENFLKYVNGDLKLSNETDPSTILETLKSYASTIVPKLSSDPEIDFSYMDDAVAKITNTVAYYTKSPIDSSLKEYITLNGLYLNNDTDELITTIAHEGYPGHLYEYVYLKELGISNVATLMTNTGHGEGWACYVEEKLYDYLADKSSSKAYKLYCEYSKYNFLVSYLLYARVDAGINYEGWNTTKLTSYLNENGFNGDVAEELYDQLIEMPTVYASYGYGSLKMHKYHLEAKNKLKSKYDEIEFNKIILSHGWAGFETLDKLVSDYLK
;
A
#
# COMPACT_ATOMS: atom_id res chain seq x y z
N MET A 1 -8.97 9.54 37.14
CA MET A 1 -10.01 8.74 37.84
C MET A 1 -10.15 7.44 37.11
N LYS A 2 -9.59 6.36 37.68
CA LYS A 2 -9.57 5.03 37.05
C LYS A 2 -10.98 4.43 37.02
N LYS A 3 -11.54 4.17 35.83
CA LYS A 3 -12.73 3.35 35.68
C LYS A 3 -12.30 1.94 35.24
N LYS A 4 -12.41 0.98 36.15
CA LYS A 4 -12.31 -0.45 35.86
C LYS A 4 -13.56 -0.85 35.06
N ALA A 5 -13.38 -1.36 33.85
CA ALA A 5 -14.43 -2.04 33.11
C ALA A 5 -14.63 -3.44 33.67
N LEU A 6 -15.88 -3.76 34.00
CA LEU A 6 -16.29 -5.06 34.51
C LEU A 6 -16.79 -5.91 33.34
N PHE A 7 -16.08 -6.98 33.04
CA PHE A 7 -16.47 -7.91 31.97
C PHE A 7 -17.52 -8.91 32.46
N ILE A 8 -18.62 -9.02 31.71
CA ILE A 8 -19.62 -10.10 31.89
C ILE A 8 -19.44 -11.06 30.72
N LEU A 9 -19.01 -12.29 31.03
CA LEU A 9 -18.90 -13.42 30.11
C LEU A 9 -20.30 -13.97 29.81
N ILE A 10 -20.69 -13.98 28.54
CA ILE A 10 -21.83 -14.76 28.03
C ILE A 10 -21.26 -15.83 27.09
N PRO A 11 -21.45 -17.12 27.34
CA PRO A 11 -20.98 -18.15 26.44
C PRO A 11 -21.92 -18.27 25.22
N VAL A 12 -21.38 -18.00 24.01
CA VAL A 12 -22.07 -18.28 22.75
C VAL A 12 -21.73 -19.71 22.31
N VAL A 13 -22.74 -20.57 22.30
CA VAL A 13 -22.65 -21.92 21.77
C VAL A 13 -22.89 -21.87 20.25
N LEU A 14 -21.85 -22.08 19.47
CA LEU A 14 -21.93 -22.23 18.02
C LEU A 14 -22.26 -23.68 17.64
N LEU A 15 -23.43 -23.88 17.03
CA LEU A 15 -23.83 -25.14 16.44
C LEU A 15 -23.27 -25.27 15.02
N PHE A 16 -22.30 -26.18 14.85
CA PHE A 16 -21.85 -26.60 13.53
C PHE A 16 -22.79 -27.59 12.90
N SER A 17 -23.29 -27.29 11.69
CA SER A 17 -24.03 -28.25 10.86
C SER A 17 -23.05 -29.00 9.95
N CYS A 18 -22.84 -30.29 10.22
CA CYS A 18 -22.07 -31.18 9.35
C CYS A 18 -22.86 -31.60 8.13
N SER A 19 -22.37 -31.28 6.94
CA SER A 19 -22.74 -31.94 5.69
C SER A 19 -21.75 -33.08 5.43
N LYS A 20 -22.27 -34.32 5.38
CA LYS A 20 -21.47 -35.53 5.10
C LYS A 20 -21.23 -35.65 3.61
N ASN A 21 -19.98 -35.56 3.16
CA ASN A 21 -19.56 -36.20 1.90
C ASN A 21 -18.41 -37.18 2.20
N ASN A 22 -18.59 -38.41 1.76
CA ASN A 22 -17.66 -39.52 1.88
C ASN A 22 -16.43 -39.30 0.98
N THR A 23 -15.27 -39.13 1.57
CA THR A 23 -13.98 -39.42 0.92
C THR A 23 -13.05 -40.09 1.92
N GLN A 24 -12.18 -40.97 1.43
CA GLN A 24 -11.31 -41.87 2.17
C GLN A 24 -10.55 -41.16 3.30
N THR A 25 -10.71 -41.67 4.51
CA THR A 25 -10.07 -41.19 5.73
C THR A 25 -8.60 -41.58 5.76
N THR A 26 -7.71 -40.60 5.62
CA THR A 26 -6.44 -40.58 6.34
C THR A 26 -6.75 -40.58 7.85
N PRO A 27 -6.01 -41.30 8.71
CA PRO A 27 -6.30 -41.26 10.14
C PRO A 27 -6.16 -39.80 10.64
N GLU A 28 -7.26 -39.23 11.12
CA GLU A 28 -7.23 -38.01 11.91
C GLU A 28 -6.35 -38.27 13.14
N ILE A 29 -5.21 -37.60 13.20
CA ILE A 29 -4.44 -37.47 14.42
C ILE A 29 -5.34 -36.66 15.36
N SER A 30 -5.99 -37.31 16.33
CA SER A 30 -6.75 -36.60 17.35
C SER A 30 -5.75 -35.74 18.14
N LEU A 31 -5.91 -34.41 18.05
CA LEU A 31 -5.15 -33.49 18.87
C LEU A 31 -5.45 -33.79 20.35
N ASP A 32 -4.42 -33.64 21.19
CA ASP A 32 -4.62 -33.72 22.64
C ASP A 32 -5.41 -32.51 23.16
N GLU A 33 -6.04 -32.67 24.33
CA GLU A 33 -6.90 -31.63 24.92
C GLU A 33 -6.14 -30.31 25.19
N ASP A 34 -4.86 -30.40 25.53
CA ASP A 34 -4.01 -29.22 25.79
C ASP A 34 -3.77 -28.43 24.49
N THR A 35 -3.55 -29.13 23.37
CA THR A 35 -3.37 -28.48 22.06
C THR A 35 -4.67 -27.84 21.55
N ILE A 36 -5.81 -28.50 21.77
CA ILE A 36 -7.13 -27.93 21.40
C ILE A 36 -7.35 -26.63 22.19
N LYS A 37 -7.14 -26.71 23.52
CA LYS A 37 -7.32 -25.53 24.37
C LYS A 37 -6.38 -24.38 24.01
N GLU A 38 -5.10 -24.66 23.74
CA GLU A 38 -4.13 -23.65 23.30
C GLU A 38 -4.61 -22.91 22.07
N ARG A 39 -5.16 -23.61 21.08
CA ARG A 39 -5.70 -23.03 19.85
C ARG A 39 -6.94 -22.18 20.10
N GLU A 40 -7.88 -22.64 20.95
CA GLU A 40 -9.08 -21.90 21.33
C GLU A 40 -8.71 -20.61 22.10
N ASP A 41 -7.75 -20.70 23.03
CA ASP A 41 -7.27 -19.55 23.79
C ASP A 41 -6.58 -18.53 22.87
N PHE A 42 -5.80 -19.00 21.88
CA PHE A 42 -5.16 -18.13 20.89
C PHE A 42 -6.16 -17.46 19.95
N ASP A 43 -7.18 -18.18 19.47
CA ASP A 43 -8.25 -17.58 18.65
C ASP A 43 -9.00 -16.50 19.43
N THR A 44 -9.21 -16.71 20.74
CA THR A 44 -9.80 -15.68 21.61
C THR A 44 -8.91 -14.44 21.69
N TYR A 45 -7.61 -14.62 21.89
CA TYR A 45 -6.63 -13.54 21.88
C TYR A 45 -6.63 -12.78 20.55
N CYS A 46 -6.62 -13.47 19.41
CA CYS A 46 -6.66 -12.83 18.09
C CYS A 46 -7.92 -11.96 17.90
N ASN A 47 -9.07 -12.40 18.39
CA ASN A 47 -10.29 -11.62 18.33
C ASN A 47 -10.24 -10.39 19.25
N GLU A 48 -9.70 -10.52 20.47
CA GLU A 48 -9.51 -9.40 21.40
C GLU A 48 -8.51 -8.39 20.81
N PHE A 49 -7.43 -8.87 20.21
CA PHE A 49 -6.44 -8.04 19.56
C PHE A 49 -7.04 -7.31 18.33
N PHE A 50 -7.85 -7.99 17.52
CA PHE A 50 -8.56 -7.37 16.38
C PHE A 50 -9.48 -6.22 16.83
N LEU A 51 -10.25 -6.42 17.92
CA LEU A 51 -11.10 -5.37 18.48
C LEU A 51 -10.26 -4.19 19.00
N SER A 52 -9.13 -4.47 19.63
CA SER A 52 -8.21 -3.44 20.11
C SER A 52 -7.54 -2.69 18.97
N TYR A 53 -7.14 -3.39 17.92
CA TYR A 53 -6.49 -2.84 16.73
C TYR A 53 -7.39 -1.85 15.96
N LEU A 54 -8.67 -2.19 15.79
CA LEU A 54 -9.64 -1.27 15.20
C LEU A 54 -10.09 -0.19 16.20
N GLY A 55 -10.04 -0.50 17.49
CA GLY A 55 -10.41 0.41 18.58
C GLY A 55 -11.83 0.97 18.47
N ASN A 56 -12.04 2.18 18.95
CA ASN A 56 -13.30 2.91 18.81
C ASN A 56 -13.32 3.81 17.55
N ASN A 57 -12.45 3.57 16.58
CA ASN A 57 -12.36 4.39 15.39
C ASN A 57 -13.50 4.06 14.42
N ALA A 58 -14.50 4.93 14.30
CA ALA A 58 -15.65 4.72 13.43
C ALA A 58 -15.25 4.54 11.95
N TYR A 59 -14.21 5.23 11.49
CA TYR A 59 -13.71 5.09 10.12
C TYR A 59 -13.18 3.68 9.87
N HIS A 60 -12.35 3.13 10.75
CA HIS A 60 -11.81 1.78 10.59
C HIS A 60 -12.95 0.74 10.51
N TRP A 61 -13.93 0.81 11.42
CA TRP A 61 -15.07 -0.09 11.41
C TRP A 61 -15.92 0.06 10.16
N ASN A 62 -16.09 1.28 9.66
CA ASN A 62 -16.87 1.57 8.47
C ASN A 62 -16.22 1.04 7.19
N VAL A 63 -14.89 1.21 7.06
CA VAL A 63 -14.16 0.86 5.84
C VAL A 63 -13.76 -0.61 5.82
N PHE A 64 -13.36 -1.17 6.97
CA PHE A 64 -12.86 -2.55 7.03
C PHE A 64 -13.94 -3.61 7.22
N THR A 65 -15.19 -3.23 7.59
CA THR A 65 -16.27 -4.19 7.83
C THR A 65 -17.61 -3.70 7.27
N VAL A 66 -18.42 -4.65 6.78
CA VAL A 66 -19.82 -4.38 6.41
C VAL A 66 -20.73 -4.44 7.64
N ASN A 67 -20.47 -5.39 8.56
CA ASN A 67 -21.28 -5.61 9.74
C ASN A 67 -20.43 -5.66 11.02
N PRO A 68 -20.02 -4.49 11.56
CA PRO A 68 -19.19 -4.40 12.77
C PRO A 68 -19.75 -5.21 13.96
N LYS A 69 -21.07 -5.31 14.09
CA LYS A 69 -21.71 -6.06 15.17
C LYS A 69 -21.44 -7.57 15.12
N SER A 70 -21.19 -8.12 13.92
CA SER A 70 -20.85 -9.54 13.80
C SER A 70 -19.49 -9.88 14.42
N PHE A 71 -18.62 -8.89 14.58
CA PHE A 71 -17.33 -9.00 15.25
C PHE A 71 -17.38 -8.67 16.75
N GLY A 72 -18.56 -8.32 17.28
CA GLY A 72 -18.73 -7.92 18.67
C GLY A 72 -18.50 -6.44 18.94
N TYR A 73 -18.32 -5.61 17.90
CA TYR A 73 -18.21 -4.17 18.09
C TYR A 73 -19.58 -3.56 18.36
N GLU A 74 -19.66 -2.80 19.47
CA GLU A 74 -20.81 -1.94 19.78
C GLU A 74 -20.32 -0.49 19.84
N ARG A 75 -20.86 0.34 18.93
CA ARG A 75 -20.55 1.76 18.91
C ARG A 75 -20.97 2.43 20.23
N ASP A 76 -20.06 3.16 20.86
CA ASP A 76 -20.40 4.02 21.99
C ASP A 76 -21.32 5.16 21.50
N GLU A 77 -22.50 5.31 22.12
CA GLU A 77 -23.46 6.37 21.78
C GLU A 77 -22.91 7.79 22.02
N ASN A 78 -21.88 7.92 22.87
CA ASN A 78 -21.21 9.19 23.15
C ASN A 78 -19.96 9.41 22.26
N TYR A 79 -19.62 8.46 21.40
CA TYR A 79 -18.48 8.60 20.50
C TYR A 79 -18.72 9.76 19.53
N LYS A 80 -17.70 10.61 19.41
CA LYS A 80 -17.65 11.70 18.43
C LYS A 80 -16.45 11.44 17.53
N ALA A 81 -16.72 11.22 16.26
CA ALA A 81 -15.69 11.13 15.25
C ALA A 81 -14.93 12.46 15.14
N SER A 82 -13.64 12.39 14.86
CA SER A 82 -12.80 13.56 14.59
C SER A 82 -11.71 13.14 13.63
N TYR A 83 -11.41 14.00 12.67
CA TYR A 83 -10.26 13.75 11.80
C TYR A 83 -8.96 13.90 12.61
N THR A 84 -7.92 13.19 12.15
CA THR A 84 -6.63 13.15 12.82
C THR A 84 -6.04 14.55 12.98
N THR A 85 -5.68 14.91 14.21
CA THR A 85 -4.98 16.15 14.55
C THR A 85 -3.53 15.84 14.91
N TYR A 86 -2.62 16.73 14.57
CA TYR A 86 -1.28 16.67 15.14
C TYR A 86 -1.37 16.93 16.65
N LEU A 87 -0.76 16.05 17.41
CA LEU A 87 -0.56 16.17 18.84
C LEU A 87 0.93 15.99 19.13
N LYS A 88 1.54 17.00 19.76
CA LYS A 88 2.94 16.90 20.14
C LYS A 88 3.14 15.81 21.19
N SER A 89 3.84 14.75 20.82
CA SER A 89 4.20 13.66 21.74
C SER A 89 5.20 14.14 22.78
N THR A 90 5.03 13.68 24.00
CA THR A 90 6.00 13.90 25.10
C THR A 90 6.84 12.62 25.31
N ASP A 91 8.01 12.77 25.95
CA ASP A 91 8.84 11.63 26.34
C ASP A 91 8.08 10.63 27.23
N GLU A 92 7.08 11.09 27.98
CA GLU A 92 6.24 10.22 28.82
C GLU A 92 5.25 9.44 27.96
N ASP A 93 4.59 10.09 26.98
CA ASP A 93 3.68 9.42 26.04
C ASP A 93 4.41 8.31 25.28
N MET A 94 5.63 8.59 24.80
CA MET A 94 6.47 7.61 24.11
C MET A 94 6.79 6.41 25.00
N LYS A 95 7.15 6.63 26.27
CA LYS A 95 7.45 5.55 27.23
C LYS A 95 6.21 4.74 27.59
N GLU A 96 5.07 5.38 27.78
CA GLU A 96 3.81 4.68 28.07
C GLU A 96 3.41 3.81 26.86
N THR A 97 3.54 4.31 25.65
CA THR A 97 3.27 3.56 24.43
C THR A 97 4.24 2.39 24.23
N TYR A 98 5.53 2.61 24.45
CA TYR A 98 6.52 1.53 24.44
C TYR A 98 6.18 0.42 25.42
N GLN A 99 5.84 0.77 26.68
CA GLN A 99 5.48 -0.21 27.70
C GLN A 99 4.23 -0.99 27.32
N MET A 100 3.25 -0.34 26.71
CA MET A 100 2.03 -1.00 26.20
C MET A 100 2.40 -2.10 25.18
N TYR A 101 3.27 -1.79 24.20
CA TYR A 101 3.70 -2.80 23.22
C TYR A 101 4.53 -3.91 23.86
N GLN A 102 5.39 -3.62 24.84
CA GLN A 102 6.15 -4.64 25.57
C GLN A 102 5.22 -5.58 26.36
N ASP A 103 4.16 -5.06 26.95
CA ASP A 103 3.17 -5.86 27.67
C ASP A 103 2.42 -6.79 26.69
N GLU A 104 2.06 -6.32 25.49
CA GLU A 104 1.42 -7.13 24.44
C GLU A 104 2.38 -8.20 23.88
N ILE A 105 3.66 -7.89 23.64
CA ILE A 105 4.68 -8.88 23.26
C ILE A 105 4.80 -9.98 24.34
N THR A 106 4.79 -9.57 25.62
CA THR A 106 4.80 -10.52 26.73
C THR A 106 3.53 -11.38 26.74
N LEU A 107 2.40 -10.85 26.34
CA LEU A 107 1.13 -11.58 26.29
C LEU A 107 1.12 -12.62 25.18
N ILE A 108 1.46 -12.24 23.93
CA ILE A 108 1.49 -13.17 22.79
C ILE A 108 2.54 -14.29 23.00
N SER A 109 3.69 -13.97 23.61
CA SER A 109 4.77 -14.93 23.85
C SER A 109 4.42 -16.08 24.83
N LYS A 110 3.26 -16.02 25.50
CA LYS A 110 2.77 -17.11 26.35
C LYS A 110 2.22 -18.29 25.55
N TYR A 111 1.84 -18.06 24.28
CA TYR A 111 1.31 -19.12 23.44
C TYR A 111 2.42 -20.01 22.89
N ASN A 112 2.20 -21.31 22.92
CA ASN A 112 3.16 -22.28 22.39
C ASN A 112 2.99 -22.40 20.87
N TYR A 113 3.87 -21.71 20.11
CA TYR A 113 3.87 -21.66 18.66
C TYR A 113 3.74 -23.04 17.99
N GLU A 114 4.44 -24.07 18.49
CA GLU A 114 4.42 -25.42 17.92
C GLU A 114 3.07 -26.16 18.09
N LYS A 115 2.21 -25.69 19.01
CA LYS A 115 0.86 -26.23 19.18
C LYS A 115 -0.17 -25.55 18.28
N LEU A 116 0.14 -24.36 17.75
CA LEU A 116 -0.75 -23.62 16.86
C LEU A 116 -0.91 -24.34 15.52
N SER A 117 -2.07 -24.18 14.90
CA SER A 117 -2.27 -24.60 13.50
C SER A 117 -1.47 -23.70 12.55
N SER A 118 -1.24 -24.13 11.32
CA SER A 118 -0.49 -23.33 10.35
C SER A 118 -1.08 -21.92 10.15
N ASN A 119 -2.41 -21.78 10.08
CA ASN A 119 -3.05 -20.46 9.97
C ASN A 119 -2.87 -19.62 11.24
N GLN A 120 -2.88 -20.23 12.40
CA GLN A 120 -2.61 -19.54 13.67
C GLN A 120 -1.14 -19.14 13.81
N GLN A 121 -0.20 -19.96 13.31
CA GLN A 121 1.21 -19.59 13.24
C GLN A 121 1.44 -18.37 12.35
N ILE A 122 0.80 -18.34 11.17
CA ILE A 122 0.81 -17.15 10.29
C ILE A 122 0.27 -15.92 11.04
N THR A 123 -0.86 -16.05 11.73
CA THR A 123 -1.44 -14.96 12.51
C THR A 123 -0.51 -14.51 13.64
N TYR A 124 0.12 -15.45 14.33
CA TYR A 124 1.10 -15.16 15.38
C TYR A 124 2.26 -14.34 14.84
N ASP A 125 2.84 -14.75 13.70
CA ASP A 125 3.98 -14.07 13.09
C ASP A 125 3.61 -12.62 12.67
N TYR A 126 2.40 -12.41 12.14
CA TYR A 126 1.92 -11.06 11.79
C TYR A 126 1.77 -10.15 13.02
N ILE A 127 1.12 -10.66 14.09
CA ILE A 127 0.90 -9.87 15.30
C ILE A 127 2.24 -9.61 16.01
N ALA A 128 3.08 -10.64 16.16
CA ALA A 128 4.37 -10.51 16.82
C ALA A 128 5.27 -9.50 16.07
N GLY A 129 5.42 -9.65 14.75
CA GLY A 129 6.22 -8.74 13.95
C GLY A 129 5.71 -7.29 14.01
N PHE A 130 4.39 -7.08 13.94
CA PHE A 130 3.80 -5.75 14.14
C PHE A 130 4.15 -5.17 15.51
N LEU A 131 3.95 -5.93 16.59
CA LEU A 131 4.22 -5.47 17.95
C LEU A 131 5.70 -5.16 18.17
N GLU A 132 6.60 -5.98 17.64
CA GLU A 132 8.04 -5.78 17.74
C GLU A 132 8.48 -4.50 17.00
N LYS A 133 7.97 -4.25 15.79
CA LYS A 133 8.27 -3.02 15.04
C LYS A 133 7.69 -1.77 15.72
N GLN A 134 6.49 -1.84 16.28
CA GLN A 134 5.94 -0.73 17.06
C GLN A 134 6.76 -0.49 18.34
N ALA A 135 7.14 -1.53 19.06
CA ALA A 135 7.99 -1.40 20.22
C ALA A 135 9.38 -0.84 19.87
N GLU A 136 9.94 -1.18 18.71
CA GLU A 136 11.20 -0.60 18.23
C GLU A 136 11.05 0.91 18.01
N TYR A 137 9.97 1.35 17.37
CA TYR A 137 9.71 2.77 17.10
C TYR A 137 9.60 3.59 18.39
N TYR A 138 8.78 3.12 19.34
CA TYR A 138 8.53 3.82 20.59
C TYR A 138 9.62 3.61 21.65
N ASN A 139 10.66 2.81 21.39
CA ASN A 139 11.74 2.58 22.33
C ASN A 139 12.55 3.88 22.56
N PRO A 140 12.55 4.45 23.78
CA PRO A 140 13.27 5.71 24.05
C PRO A 140 14.78 5.64 23.81
N GLU A 141 15.36 4.42 23.81
CA GLU A 141 16.78 4.23 23.56
C GLU A 141 17.14 4.44 22.07
N ASN A 142 16.21 4.17 21.16
CA ASN A 142 16.41 4.38 19.71
C ASN A 142 16.38 5.87 19.38
N GLY A 143 15.58 6.65 20.10
CA GLY A 143 15.48 8.09 19.97
C GLY A 143 14.99 8.52 18.60
N PHE A 144 14.06 7.74 18.02
CA PHE A 144 13.33 8.16 16.83
C PHE A 144 12.56 9.44 17.10
N ASP A 145 12.35 10.24 16.08
CA ASP A 145 11.73 11.54 16.19
C ASP A 145 10.53 11.63 15.24
N ASP A 146 9.33 11.82 15.78
CA ASP A 146 8.08 11.91 15.03
C ASP A 146 8.15 12.90 13.86
N TYR A 147 9.01 13.92 13.96
CA TYR A 147 9.19 14.89 12.87
C TYR A 147 10.00 14.35 11.69
N LEU A 148 10.66 13.21 11.84
CA LEU A 148 11.32 12.49 10.75
C LEU A 148 10.37 11.53 10.01
N ASP A 149 9.31 11.07 10.67
CA ASP A 149 8.40 10.06 10.13
C ASP A 149 7.06 10.67 9.69
N LEU A 150 6.43 11.46 10.55
CA LEU A 150 5.12 12.03 10.27
C LEU A 150 5.19 13.14 9.22
N ASN A 151 4.40 13.00 8.17
CA ASN A 151 4.33 14.00 7.11
C ASN A 151 2.88 14.44 6.86
N TYR A 152 2.42 15.43 7.63
CA TYR A 152 1.11 16.06 7.40
C TYR A 152 1.09 16.99 6.19
N ILE A 153 2.28 17.39 5.72
CA ILE A 153 2.48 18.40 4.68
C ILE A 153 3.49 17.87 3.68
N ASP A 154 3.04 17.62 2.47
CA ASP A 154 3.85 17.25 1.32
C ASP A 154 3.38 17.99 0.05
N SER A 155 4.13 17.87 -1.03
CA SER A 155 3.83 18.56 -2.29
C SER A 155 2.56 18.05 -2.99
N ASN A 156 2.00 16.91 -2.57
CA ASN A 156 0.81 16.29 -3.16
C ASN A 156 -0.47 16.52 -2.35
N GLY A 157 -0.43 17.38 -1.34
CA GLY A 157 -1.60 17.75 -0.55
C GLY A 157 -1.65 17.15 0.86
N GLY A 158 -0.72 16.26 1.21
CA GLY A 158 -0.56 15.71 2.55
C GLY A 158 -1.85 15.21 3.17
N SER A 159 -2.01 15.40 4.47
CA SER A 159 -3.22 14.94 5.19
C SER A 159 -4.52 15.63 4.76
N VAL A 160 -4.51 16.68 3.92
CA VAL A 160 -5.74 17.21 3.32
C VAL A 160 -6.21 16.31 2.18
N ALA A 161 -5.31 15.84 1.34
CA ALA A 161 -5.61 14.85 0.31
C ALA A 161 -6.05 13.50 0.92
N ASP A 162 -5.46 13.11 2.06
CA ASP A 162 -5.88 11.94 2.85
C ASP A 162 -7.31 12.10 3.38
N PHE A 163 -7.68 13.30 3.85
CA PHE A 163 -9.04 13.59 4.28
C PHE A 163 -10.04 13.41 3.13
N ASP A 164 -9.73 13.92 1.96
CA ASP A 164 -10.57 13.80 0.77
C ASP A 164 -10.76 12.33 0.38
N SER A 165 -9.67 11.57 0.40
CA SER A 165 -9.68 10.12 0.16
C SER A 165 -10.48 9.37 1.21
N MET A 166 -10.39 9.78 2.48
CA MET A 166 -11.18 9.25 3.58
C MET A 166 -12.68 9.46 3.35
N ILE A 167 -13.11 10.68 3.02
CA ILE A 167 -14.52 10.98 2.74
C ILE A 167 -15.01 10.19 1.53
N LYS A 168 -14.19 10.06 0.49
CA LYS A 168 -14.50 9.24 -0.70
C LYS A 168 -14.64 7.75 -0.37
N GLY A 169 -13.80 7.21 0.51
CA GLY A 169 -13.84 5.80 0.94
C GLY A 169 -14.96 5.48 1.94
N TYR A 170 -15.49 6.47 2.67
CA TYR A 170 -16.44 6.26 3.76
C TYR A 170 -17.82 5.80 3.25
N HIS A 171 -18.41 4.78 3.86
CA HIS A 171 -19.71 4.21 3.46
C HIS A 171 -20.86 4.80 4.27
N ILE A 172 -22.00 5.09 3.63
CA ILE A 172 -23.23 5.55 4.30
C ILE A 172 -24.26 4.43 4.33
N ASN A 173 -24.25 3.66 5.41
CA ASN A 173 -25.16 2.55 5.65
C ASN A 173 -26.27 2.91 6.67
N THR A 174 -25.97 3.77 7.62
CA THR A 174 -26.84 4.17 8.73
C THR A 174 -26.78 5.67 8.98
N VAL A 175 -27.72 6.20 9.77
CA VAL A 175 -27.70 7.60 10.22
C VAL A 175 -26.45 7.91 11.06
N TYR A 176 -25.90 6.93 11.78
CA TYR A 176 -24.66 7.14 12.54
C TYR A 176 -23.47 7.42 11.64
N ASP A 177 -23.39 6.79 10.46
CA ASP A 177 -22.34 7.07 9.51
C ASP A 177 -22.38 8.52 9.01
N VAL A 178 -23.57 9.06 8.83
CA VAL A 178 -23.74 10.49 8.47
C VAL A 178 -23.34 11.40 9.61
N ILE A 179 -23.70 11.06 10.86
CA ILE A 179 -23.30 11.83 12.05
C ILE A 179 -21.76 11.83 12.20
N ASP A 180 -21.11 10.71 11.92
CA ASP A 180 -19.67 10.62 11.95
C ASP A 180 -19.04 11.42 10.81
N MET A 181 -19.56 11.34 9.59
CA MET A 181 -19.11 12.16 8.46
C MET A 181 -19.26 13.66 8.75
N ASN A 182 -20.39 14.11 9.34
CA ASN A 182 -20.56 15.48 9.80
C ASN A 182 -19.47 15.88 10.79
N SER A 183 -19.15 14.98 11.73
CA SER A 183 -18.14 15.21 12.76
C SER A 183 -16.74 15.29 12.16
N TYR A 184 -16.41 14.43 11.18
CA TYR A 184 -15.15 14.49 10.44
C TYR A 184 -15.01 15.81 9.69
N ILE A 185 -16.02 16.23 8.91
CA ILE A 185 -15.97 17.49 8.16
C ILE A 185 -15.88 18.69 9.12
N SER A 186 -16.69 18.74 10.18
CA SER A 186 -16.64 19.85 11.14
C SER A 186 -15.32 19.93 11.90
N SER A 187 -14.59 18.83 12.07
CA SER A 187 -13.29 18.81 12.77
C SER A 187 -12.12 19.27 11.90
N THR A 188 -12.30 19.47 10.60
CA THR A 188 -11.21 19.90 9.69
C THR A 188 -10.57 21.22 10.12
N THR A 189 -11.34 22.16 10.64
CA THR A 189 -10.78 23.43 11.16
C THR A 189 -9.73 23.18 12.25
N THR A 190 -10.00 22.28 13.18
CA THR A 190 -9.03 21.95 14.26
C THR A 190 -7.86 21.15 13.70
N ALA A 191 -8.14 20.17 12.85
CA ALA A 191 -7.11 19.30 12.28
C ALA A 191 -6.11 20.10 11.42
N PHE A 192 -6.60 20.91 10.48
CA PHE A 192 -5.72 21.63 9.55
C PHE A 192 -4.94 22.75 10.25
N ASN A 193 -5.50 23.38 11.25
CA ASN A 193 -4.73 24.31 12.12
C ASN A 193 -3.59 23.57 12.84
N SER A 194 -3.82 22.35 13.31
CA SER A 194 -2.76 21.56 13.96
C SER A 194 -1.63 21.16 13.01
N TYR A 195 -1.89 21.03 11.71
CA TYR A 195 -0.84 20.77 10.72
C TYR A 195 0.09 21.96 10.51
N PHE A 196 -0.45 23.17 10.62
CA PHE A 196 0.41 24.36 10.67
C PHE A 196 1.27 24.40 11.94
N GLU A 197 0.71 24.03 13.09
CA GLU A 197 1.49 23.89 14.33
C GLU A 197 2.60 22.83 14.19
N TYR A 198 2.30 21.69 13.57
CA TYR A 198 3.31 20.69 13.23
C TYR A 198 4.43 21.26 12.37
N ALA A 199 4.10 22.03 11.32
CA ALA A 199 5.09 22.65 10.45
C ALA A 199 5.99 23.63 11.21
N GLN A 200 5.43 24.39 12.13
CA GLN A 200 6.19 25.31 12.99
C GLN A 200 7.12 24.55 13.96
N ASP A 201 6.59 23.52 14.64
CA ASP A 201 7.38 22.67 15.55
C ASP A 201 8.52 21.96 14.81
N LYS A 202 8.25 21.47 13.59
CA LYS A 202 9.24 20.82 12.71
C LYS A 202 10.39 21.79 12.38
N ILE A 203 10.06 23.03 12.03
CA ILE A 203 11.04 24.09 11.74
C ILE A 203 11.83 24.48 12.99
N GLU A 204 11.17 24.64 14.15
CA GLU A 204 11.84 24.96 15.41
C GLU A 204 12.88 23.89 15.83
N LYS A 205 12.62 22.63 15.51
CA LYS A 205 13.56 21.53 15.74
C LYS A 205 14.67 21.44 14.68
N GLY A 206 14.64 22.30 13.66
CA GLY A 206 15.63 22.34 12.59
C GLY A 206 15.38 21.36 11.45
N TYR A 207 14.20 20.73 11.41
CA TYR A 207 13.78 19.88 10.29
C TYR A 207 13.12 20.73 9.21
N ALA A 208 13.51 20.49 7.97
CA ALA A 208 13.17 21.39 6.88
C ALA A 208 11.85 21.01 6.17
N LEU A 209 10.99 22.02 5.96
CA LEU A 209 10.07 22.01 4.81
C LEU A 209 10.72 22.85 3.70
N SER A 210 10.93 22.31 2.53
CA SER A 210 11.44 23.07 1.39
C SER A 210 10.39 24.07 0.89
N ASP A 211 10.85 25.18 0.31
CA ASP A 211 9.92 26.11 -0.35
C ASP A 211 9.10 25.40 -1.44
N LYS A 212 9.69 24.39 -2.09
CA LYS A 212 9.02 23.57 -3.11
C LYS A 212 7.89 22.70 -2.53
N THR A 213 8.13 22.05 -1.38
CA THR A 213 7.08 21.32 -0.64
C THR A 213 5.93 22.25 -0.27
N ILE A 214 6.26 23.45 0.28
CA ILE A 214 5.26 24.47 0.60
C ILE A 214 4.49 24.92 -0.64
N ASP A 215 5.20 25.14 -1.76
CA ASP A 215 4.55 25.55 -3.02
C ASP A 215 3.64 24.46 -3.59
N GLY A 216 4.06 23.21 -3.58
CA GLY A 216 3.23 22.08 -4.01
C GLY A 216 1.96 21.98 -3.17
N MET A 217 2.11 21.91 -1.83
CA MET A 217 0.99 21.84 -0.89
C MET A 217 0.03 23.03 -1.08
N THR A 218 0.56 24.25 -1.09
CA THR A 218 -0.30 25.45 -1.22
C THR A 218 -0.95 25.57 -2.59
N SER A 219 -0.32 25.08 -3.66
CA SER A 219 -0.94 25.00 -4.97
C SER A 219 -2.15 24.07 -4.97
N PHE A 220 -2.05 22.91 -4.32
CA PHE A 220 -3.17 21.99 -4.13
C PHE A 220 -4.32 22.64 -3.35
N LEU A 221 -4.01 23.27 -2.21
CA LEU A 221 -5.00 23.95 -1.36
C LEU A 221 -5.67 25.14 -2.06
N ASP A 222 -4.91 25.91 -2.83
CA ASP A 222 -5.44 27.03 -3.62
C ASP A 222 -6.37 26.54 -4.75
N ASP A 223 -6.07 25.40 -5.34
CA ASP A 223 -6.93 24.80 -6.37
C ASP A 223 -8.30 24.40 -5.78
N ILE A 224 -8.32 23.74 -4.61
CA ILE A 224 -9.56 23.45 -3.87
C ILE A 224 -10.33 24.74 -3.61
N THR A 225 -9.66 25.75 -3.07
CA THR A 225 -10.30 27.02 -2.70
C THR A 225 -10.86 27.75 -3.93
N SER A 226 -10.15 27.69 -5.08
CA SER A 226 -10.57 28.33 -6.32
C SER A 226 -11.81 27.70 -6.93
N GLN A 227 -12.01 26.41 -6.75
CA GLN A 227 -13.20 25.67 -7.19
C GLN A 227 -14.40 25.93 -6.27
N GLY A 228 -14.17 26.17 -4.99
CA GLY A 228 -15.25 26.45 -4.02
C GLY A 228 -16.28 25.31 -3.96
N GLU A 229 -17.57 25.65 -4.14
CA GLU A 229 -18.66 24.66 -4.13
C GLU A 229 -18.67 23.72 -5.35
N ASP A 230 -17.88 24.01 -6.40
CA ASP A 230 -17.67 23.11 -7.56
C ASP A 230 -16.61 22.03 -7.27
N TYR A 231 -15.97 22.07 -6.09
CA TYR A 231 -14.99 21.06 -5.72
C TYR A 231 -15.63 19.69 -5.58
N TYR A 232 -14.96 18.65 -6.07
CA TYR A 232 -15.54 17.31 -6.25
C TYR A 232 -16.12 16.68 -4.99
N LEU A 233 -15.63 17.04 -3.77
CA LEU A 233 -16.18 16.51 -2.52
C LEU A 233 -17.67 16.82 -2.32
N PHE A 234 -18.18 17.93 -2.85
CA PHE A 234 -19.61 18.23 -2.83
C PHE A 234 -20.39 17.19 -3.62
N THR A 235 -19.93 16.83 -4.80
CA THR A 235 -20.51 15.74 -5.60
C THR A 235 -20.40 14.39 -4.90
N VAL A 236 -19.25 14.07 -4.32
CA VAL A 236 -19.04 12.82 -3.56
C VAL A 236 -20.03 12.69 -2.42
N VAL A 237 -20.24 13.75 -1.64
CA VAL A 237 -21.18 13.76 -0.52
C VAL A 237 -22.62 13.61 -0.99
N ASP A 238 -23.02 14.33 -2.05
CA ASP A 238 -24.36 14.20 -2.66
C ASP A 238 -24.61 12.78 -3.14
N ASP A 239 -23.70 12.21 -3.94
CA ASP A 239 -23.82 10.85 -4.46
C ASP A 239 -23.94 9.81 -3.36
N LYS A 240 -23.11 9.92 -2.29
CA LYS A 240 -23.14 9.00 -1.15
C LYS A 240 -24.48 9.03 -0.41
N ILE A 241 -24.99 10.21 -0.11
CA ILE A 241 -26.29 10.37 0.56
C ILE A 241 -27.40 9.92 -0.36
N SER A 242 -27.41 10.39 -1.62
CA SER A 242 -28.47 10.09 -2.60
C SER A 242 -28.57 8.60 -2.91
N SER A 243 -27.44 7.90 -3.04
CA SER A 243 -27.39 6.45 -3.30
C SER A 243 -27.58 5.57 -2.05
N SER A 244 -27.49 6.14 -0.85
CA SER A 244 -27.57 5.39 0.41
C SER A 244 -28.95 4.74 0.63
N THR A 245 -29.03 3.79 1.56
CA THR A 245 -30.27 3.13 1.98
C THR A 245 -31.07 3.91 3.03
N LEU A 246 -30.64 5.14 3.35
CA LEU A 246 -31.33 6.02 4.31
C LEU A 246 -32.75 6.37 3.87
N SER A 247 -33.60 6.72 4.84
CA SER A 247 -34.93 7.23 4.54
C SER A 247 -34.85 8.57 3.77
N GLN A 248 -35.89 8.87 2.96
CA GLN A 248 -35.91 10.15 2.22
C GLN A 248 -35.90 11.36 3.17
N ASP A 249 -36.51 11.22 4.34
CA ASP A 249 -36.50 12.28 5.36
C ASP A 249 -35.07 12.51 5.91
N ASP A 250 -34.31 11.44 6.17
CA ASP A 250 -32.91 11.55 6.60
C ASP A 250 -32.05 12.19 5.49
N LYS A 251 -32.19 11.73 4.24
CA LYS A 251 -31.46 12.31 3.10
C LYS A 251 -31.74 13.83 3.00
N ASN A 252 -33.00 14.23 3.08
CA ASN A 252 -33.40 15.64 2.99
C ASN A 252 -32.87 16.48 4.16
N ASN A 253 -32.67 15.87 5.32
CA ASN A 253 -32.16 16.57 6.50
C ASN A 253 -30.63 16.67 6.51
N TYR A 254 -29.94 15.62 6.11
CA TYR A 254 -28.49 15.53 6.29
C TYR A 254 -27.67 16.04 5.09
N LEU A 255 -28.16 15.90 3.85
CA LEU A 255 -27.41 16.39 2.69
C LEU A 255 -27.13 17.90 2.76
N PRO A 256 -28.14 18.78 3.00
CA PRO A 256 -27.86 20.22 3.13
C PRO A 256 -26.91 20.55 4.29
N LEU A 257 -26.93 19.75 5.36
CA LEU A 257 -26.03 19.94 6.49
C LEU A 257 -24.59 19.61 6.14
N LEU A 258 -24.35 18.51 5.40
CA LEU A 258 -23.01 18.12 4.95
C LEU A 258 -22.43 19.15 3.97
N GLU A 259 -23.24 19.64 3.03
CA GLU A 259 -22.83 20.70 2.09
C GLU A 259 -22.50 22.00 2.84
N GLU A 260 -23.30 22.38 3.84
CA GLU A 260 -23.03 23.54 4.70
C GLU A 260 -21.72 23.36 5.47
N LEU A 261 -21.43 22.17 6.01
CA LEU A 261 -20.18 21.90 6.73
C LEU A 261 -18.95 21.93 5.79
N LEU A 262 -19.05 21.42 4.57
CA LEU A 262 -18.00 21.57 3.57
C LEU A 262 -17.72 23.05 3.29
N LYS A 263 -18.75 23.86 3.18
CA LYS A 263 -18.66 25.30 2.89
C LYS A 263 -18.15 26.12 4.08
N GLU A 264 -18.64 25.86 5.29
CA GLU A 264 -18.38 26.69 6.46
C GLU A 264 -17.21 26.19 7.33
N CYS A 265 -16.77 24.91 7.17
CA CYS A 265 -15.67 24.33 7.94
C CYS A 265 -14.50 23.93 7.03
N TYR A 266 -14.74 23.08 6.03
CA TYR A 266 -13.67 22.52 5.20
C TYR A 266 -13.00 23.58 4.33
N LEU A 267 -13.75 24.29 3.47
CA LEU A 267 -13.16 25.29 2.55
C LEU A 267 -12.42 26.41 3.29
N PRO A 268 -12.96 26.98 4.39
CA PRO A 268 -12.20 27.95 5.19
C PRO A 268 -10.93 27.36 5.82
N ALA A 269 -10.98 26.13 6.33
CA ALA A 269 -9.80 25.48 6.92
C ALA A 269 -8.69 25.25 5.87
N VAL A 270 -9.04 24.83 4.64
CA VAL A 270 -8.11 24.71 3.52
C VAL A 270 -7.47 26.05 3.17
N ASN A 271 -8.27 27.11 3.06
CA ASN A 271 -7.77 28.46 2.76
C ASN A 271 -6.85 29.02 3.86
N ASP A 272 -7.20 28.79 5.11
CA ASP A 272 -6.42 29.25 6.26
C ASP A 272 -5.09 28.51 6.37
N LEU A 273 -5.08 27.19 6.12
CA LEU A 273 -3.86 26.39 6.07
C LEU A 273 -2.94 26.87 4.93
N SER A 274 -3.48 27.06 3.71
CA SER A 274 -2.70 27.60 2.58
C SER A 274 -2.06 28.93 2.91
N SER A 275 -2.86 29.86 3.46
CA SER A 275 -2.39 31.20 3.83
C SER A 275 -1.30 31.14 4.91
N SER A 276 -1.46 30.25 5.88
CA SER A 276 -0.49 30.06 6.98
C SER A 276 0.80 29.44 6.50
N LEU A 277 0.76 28.39 5.68
CA LEU A 277 1.95 27.74 5.13
C LEU A 277 2.79 28.67 4.26
N LYS A 278 2.16 29.56 3.48
CA LYS A 278 2.85 30.58 2.69
C LYS A 278 3.74 31.50 3.53
N THR A 279 3.42 31.68 4.82
CA THR A 279 4.24 32.49 5.74
C THR A 279 5.54 31.81 6.15
N LEU A 280 5.66 30.50 5.96
CA LEU A 280 6.84 29.70 6.31
C LEU A 280 7.90 29.70 5.21
N LYS A 281 7.59 30.22 4.01
CA LYS A 281 8.54 30.27 2.90
C LYS A 281 9.76 31.10 3.24
N GLY A 282 10.94 30.61 2.83
CA GLY A 282 12.23 31.24 3.13
C GLY A 282 12.70 31.01 4.57
N SER A 283 11.95 30.26 5.40
CA SER A 283 12.37 29.88 6.76
C SER A 283 13.53 28.90 6.78
N LEU A 284 13.80 28.25 5.64
CA LEU A 284 14.74 27.17 5.51
C LEU A 284 15.81 27.51 4.47
N GLN A 285 17.05 27.16 4.78
CA GLN A 285 18.11 27.12 3.77
C GLN A 285 17.94 25.82 2.97
N GLU A 286 17.74 25.95 1.67
CA GLU A 286 17.79 24.80 0.76
C GLU A 286 19.11 24.05 0.97
N SER A 287 19.03 22.73 1.03
CA SER A 287 20.18 21.85 1.15
C SER A 287 20.19 20.91 -0.04
N ASP A 288 21.35 20.74 -0.65
CA ASP A 288 21.57 19.75 -1.71
C ASP A 288 21.68 18.31 -1.17
N GLU A 289 21.37 18.09 0.10
CA GLU A 289 21.44 16.78 0.74
C GLU A 289 20.04 16.21 0.96
N GLY A 290 19.88 14.91 0.76
CA GLY A 290 18.64 14.18 1.06
C GLY A 290 18.26 14.32 2.53
N TYR A 291 16.95 14.26 2.80
CA TYR A 291 16.36 14.57 4.09
C TYR A 291 17.01 13.81 5.26
N TYR A 292 17.04 12.47 5.17
CA TYR A 292 17.61 11.64 6.23
C TYR A 292 19.12 11.81 6.35
N SER A 293 19.82 11.95 5.25
CA SER A 293 21.26 12.15 5.23
C SER A 293 21.67 13.46 5.91
N LYS A 294 20.87 14.51 5.71
CA LYS A 294 21.06 15.84 6.31
C LYS A 294 21.03 15.82 7.84
N TYR A 295 20.20 14.98 8.45
CA TYR A 295 19.97 14.96 9.89
C TYR A 295 20.82 13.92 10.65
N GLY A 296 21.77 13.26 9.97
CA GLY A 296 22.80 12.44 10.57
C GLY A 296 22.36 11.02 10.92
N ASP A 297 23.04 10.40 11.91
CA ASP A 297 22.89 8.98 12.21
C ASP A 297 21.46 8.58 12.64
N LYS A 298 20.76 9.43 13.38
CA LYS A 298 19.37 9.16 13.78
C LYS A 298 18.44 9.07 12.58
N ALA A 299 18.61 9.99 11.63
CA ALA A 299 17.81 9.97 10.41
C ALA A 299 18.14 8.77 9.52
N LYS A 300 19.40 8.33 9.49
CA LYS A 300 19.79 7.08 8.82
C LYS A 300 19.21 5.83 9.51
N GLN A 301 19.14 5.83 10.84
CA GLN A 301 18.45 4.77 11.58
C GLN A 301 16.96 4.74 11.27
N MET A 302 16.31 5.92 11.16
CA MET A 302 14.91 6.01 10.76
C MET A 302 14.71 5.51 9.32
N TYR A 303 15.58 5.88 8.38
CA TYR A 303 15.55 5.34 7.02
C TYR A 303 15.62 3.81 7.01
N LYS A 304 16.54 3.24 7.80
CA LYS A 304 16.67 1.78 7.94
C LYS A 304 15.38 1.19 8.52
N TYR A 305 14.85 1.75 9.61
CA TYR A 305 13.60 1.31 10.23
C TYR A 305 12.42 1.34 9.25
N ASN A 306 12.27 2.42 8.49
CA ASN A 306 11.21 2.55 7.48
C ASN A 306 11.36 1.52 6.36
N LEU A 307 12.59 1.28 5.91
CA LEU A 307 12.90 0.26 4.90
C LEU A 307 12.60 -1.16 5.41
N GLU A 308 12.94 -1.47 6.65
CA GLU A 308 12.64 -2.75 7.31
C GLU A 308 11.15 -2.97 7.45
N SER A 309 10.43 -1.95 7.93
CA SER A 309 8.97 -2.00 8.08
C SER A 309 8.27 -2.19 6.72
N LEU A 310 8.75 -1.48 5.69
CA LEU A 310 8.20 -1.54 4.35
C LEU A 310 8.40 -2.92 3.69
N LEU A 311 9.58 -3.51 3.87
CA LEU A 311 9.96 -4.78 3.25
C LEU A 311 9.68 -6.00 4.14
N GLY A 312 9.40 -5.79 5.42
CA GLY A 312 9.16 -6.87 6.39
C GLY A 312 10.43 -7.67 6.71
N TYR A 313 11.47 -6.96 7.11
CA TYR A 313 12.69 -7.51 7.68
C TYR A 313 12.86 -7.06 9.12
N ASP A 314 13.47 -7.90 9.95
CA ASP A 314 13.83 -7.53 11.33
C ASP A 314 15.13 -6.71 11.37
N ASP A 315 16.11 -7.07 10.54
CA ASP A 315 17.42 -6.38 10.48
C ASP A 315 18.00 -6.47 9.06
N ILE A 316 17.74 -5.43 8.24
CA ILE A 316 18.28 -5.35 6.88
C ILE A 316 19.69 -4.77 6.87
N ASN A 317 20.59 -5.41 6.16
CA ASN A 317 21.89 -4.82 5.85
C ASN A 317 21.77 -3.85 4.68
N ILE A 318 21.88 -2.55 4.94
CA ILE A 318 21.71 -1.51 3.91
C ILE A 318 22.79 -1.59 2.81
N GLU A 319 24.02 -2.00 3.15
CA GLU A 319 25.09 -2.14 2.16
C GLU A 319 24.80 -3.29 1.20
N ASP A 320 24.28 -4.41 1.71
CA ASP A 320 23.86 -5.53 0.87
C ASP A 320 22.64 -5.16 0.03
N TYR A 321 21.66 -4.44 0.60
CA TYR A 321 20.50 -3.90 -0.12
C TYR A 321 20.94 -3.01 -1.31
N ILE A 322 21.80 -2.02 -1.08
CA ILE A 322 22.32 -1.13 -2.12
C ILE A 322 23.05 -1.94 -3.20
N LYS A 323 23.90 -2.87 -2.79
CA LYS A 323 24.64 -3.75 -3.71
C LYS A 323 23.71 -4.59 -4.57
N GLU A 324 22.67 -5.16 -4.00
CA GLU A 324 21.68 -5.94 -4.74
C GLU A 324 20.93 -5.11 -5.77
N LEU A 325 20.61 -3.84 -5.46
CA LEU A 325 20.02 -2.91 -6.41
C LEU A 325 20.98 -2.60 -7.58
N ASP A 326 22.25 -2.27 -7.30
CA ASP A 326 23.26 -2.00 -8.34
C ASP A 326 23.49 -3.22 -9.24
N GLU A 327 23.56 -4.43 -8.67
CA GLU A 327 23.66 -5.69 -9.42
C GLU A 327 22.41 -5.95 -10.29
N GLY A 328 21.23 -5.67 -9.75
CA GLY A 328 19.96 -5.78 -10.47
C GLY A 328 19.88 -4.83 -11.67
N ILE A 329 20.21 -3.55 -11.47
CA ILE A 329 20.27 -2.53 -12.52
C ILE A 329 21.24 -2.99 -13.63
N SER A 330 22.45 -3.40 -13.28
CA SER A 330 23.46 -3.88 -14.24
C SER A 330 22.95 -5.10 -15.03
N SER A 331 22.27 -6.03 -14.37
CA SER A 331 21.70 -7.23 -14.99
C SER A 331 20.61 -6.89 -16.00
N TYR A 332 19.65 -6.01 -15.62
CA TYR A 332 18.56 -5.63 -16.52
C TYR A 332 19.05 -4.76 -17.69
N MET A 333 19.99 -3.84 -17.45
CA MET A 333 20.66 -3.09 -18.53
C MET A 333 21.39 -4.03 -19.51
N THR A 334 22.02 -5.07 -18.99
CA THR A 334 22.63 -6.11 -19.85
C THR A 334 21.57 -6.82 -20.70
N SER A 335 20.42 -7.12 -20.13
CA SER A 335 19.29 -7.74 -20.85
C SER A 335 18.72 -6.83 -21.92
N ILE A 336 18.55 -5.53 -21.65
CA ILE A 336 18.16 -4.51 -22.63
C ILE A 336 19.17 -4.48 -23.80
N ASN A 337 20.47 -4.45 -23.49
CA ASN A 337 21.52 -4.49 -24.53
C ASN A 337 21.47 -5.76 -25.38
N GLN A 338 21.11 -6.91 -24.80
CA GLN A 338 20.89 -8.14 -25.55
C GLN A 338 19.70 -8.04 -26.50
N VAL A 339 18.60 -7.39 -26.09
CA VAL A 339 17.47 -7.09 -27.00
C VAL A 339 17.94 -6.24 -28.16
N ILE A 340 18.70 -5.15 -27.89
CA ILE A 340 19.23 -4.26 -28.92
C ILE A 340 20.11 -5.05 -29.93
N LEU A 341 20.93 -5.97 -29.45
CA LEU A 341 21.73 -6.85 -30.35
C LEU A 341 20.84 -7.77 -31.19
N LYS A 342 19.75 -8.32 -30.64
CA LYS A 342 18.79 -9.15 -31.37
C LYS A 342 18.06 -8.37 -32.47
N LEU A 343 17.90 -7.04 -32.36
CA LEU A 343 17.31 -6.22 -33.43
C LEU A 343 18.08 -6.28 -34.74
N GLN A 344 19.41 -6.47 -34.68
CA GLN A 344 20.25 -6.61 -35.88
C GLN A 344 19.94 -7.88 -36.67
N LEU A 345 19.25 -8.85 -36.07
CA LEU A 345 18.86 -10.10 -36.69
C LEU A 345 17.46 -10.08 -37.33
N LEU A 346 16.73 -8.95 -37.16
CA LEU A 346 15.41 -8.76 -37.75
C LEU A 346 15.50 -8.47 -39.26
N SER A 347 14.42 -8.81 -39.98
CA SER A 347 14.19 -8.25 -41.31
C SER A 347 13.89 -6.75 -41.21
N ASN A 348 14.12 -6.00 -42.31
CA ASN A 348 13.82 -4.56 -42.32
C ASN A 348 12.37 -4.27 -41.87
N LYS A 349 11.40 -5.07 -42.31
CA LYS A 349 10.00 -4.93 -41.94
C LYS A 349 9.75 -5.14 -40.44
N GLU A 350 10.37 -6.18 -39.85
CA GLU A 350 10.23 -6.43 -38.40
C GLU A 350 10.96 -5.36 -37.60
N TYR A 351 12.10 -4.87 -38.04
CA TYR A 351 12.80 -3.76 -37.42
C TYR A 351 11.97 -2.45 -37.42
N GLU A 352 11.37 -2.11 -38.58
CA GLU A 352 10.45 -0.97 -38.69
C GLU A 352 9.23 -1.14 -37.76
N ASN A 353 8.68 -2.34 -37.63
CA ASN A 353 7.59 -2.60 -36.70
C ASN A 353 8.03 -2.44 -35.25
N PHE A 354 9.22 -2.91 -34.87
CA PHE A 354 9.75 -2.68 -33.53
C PHE A 354 9.85 -1.19 -33.22
N LEU A 355 10.37 -0.37 -34.13
CA LEU A 355 10.43 1.09 -33.94
C LEU A 355 9.04 1.72 -33.81
N LYS A 356 8.02 1.17 -34.49
CA LYS A 356 6.64 1.63 -34.34
C LYS A 356 6.07 1.32 -32.96
N TYR A 357 6.42 0.16 -32.37
CA TYR A 357 6.07 -0.13 -30.96
C TYR A 357 6.75 0.86 -30.02
N VAL A 358 8.05 1.09 -30.17
CA VAL A 358 8.79 2.04 -29.32
C VAL A 358 8.26 3.46 -29.43
N ASN A 359 7.82 3.88 -30.62
CA ASN A 359 7.24 5.22 -30.86
C ASN A 359 5.73 5.31 -30.51
N GLY A 360 5.10 4.22 -30.07
CA GLY A 360 3.68 4.18 -29.74
C GLY A 360 2.73 4.10 -30.93
N ASP A 361 3.23 3.94 -32.17
CA ASP A 361 2.41 3.74 -33.39
C ASP A 361 1.76 2.36 -33.45
N LEU A 362 2.36 1.38 -32.78
CA LEU A 362 1.81 0.04 -32.51
C LEU A 362 1.80 -0.18 -31.00
N LYS A 363 0.84 -0.95 -30.51
CA LYS A 363 0.60 -1.18 -29.09
C LYS A 363 0.64 -2.65 -28.73
N LEU A 364 0.93 -2.97 -27.47
CA LEU A 364 0.83 -4.33 -26.88
C LEU A 364 -0.61 -4.83 -26.96
N SER A 365 -1.55 -3.96 -26.66
CA SER A 365 -2.98 -4.20 -26.78
C SER A 365 -3.63 -3.01 -27.47
N ASN A 366 -4.67 -3.25 -28.28
CA ASN A 366 -5.54 -2.20 -28.83
C ASN A 366 -6.88 -2.14 -28.08
N GLU A 367 -7.04 -2.92 -27.03
CA GLU A 367 -8.25 -2.92 -26.24
C GLU A 367 -8.27 -1.72 -25.27
N THR A 368 -9.39 -1.05 -25.21
CA THR A 368 -9.60 0.16 -24.39
C THR A 368 -10.67 -0.04 -23.32
N ASP A 369 -11.43 -1.14 -23.40
CA ASP A 369 -12.42 -1.49 -22.38
C ASP A 369 -11.78 -2.28 -21.24
N PRO A 370 -11.71 -1.72 -20.01
CA PRO A 370 -11.11 -2.40 -18.86
C PRO A 370 -11.70 -3.78 -18.57
N SER A 371 -13.00 -3.96 -18.78
CA SER A 371 -13.68 -5.23 -18.54
C SER A 371 -13.23 -6.31 -19.53
N THR A 372 -13.04 -5.95 -20.80
CA THR A 372 -12.52 -6.87 -21.83
C THR A 372 -11.05 -7.21 -21.57
N ILE A 373 -10.25 -6.24 -21.14
CA ILE A 373 -8.85 -6.47 -20.74
C ILE A 373 -8.81 -7.45 -19.57
N LEU A 374 -9.65 -7.27 -18.55
CA LEU A 374 -9.73 -8.14 -17.38
C LEU A 374 -9.99 -9.61 -17.77
N GLU A 375 -10.87 -9.89 -18.73
CA GLU A 375 -11.11 -11.26 -19.20
C GLU A 375 -9.86 -11.89 -19.87
N THR A 376 -9.08 -11.08 -20.57
CA THR A 376 -7.78 -11.49 -21.10
C THR A 376 -6.79 -11.81 -19.97
N LEU A 377 -6.76 -10.96 -18.93
CA LEU A 377 -5.90 -11.13 -17.77
C LEU A 377 -6.31 -12.30 -16.88
N LYS A 378 -7.60 -12.62 -16.76
CA LYS A 378 -8.05 -13.87 -16.10
C LYS A 378 -7.52 -15.11 -16.83
N SER A 379 -7.48 -15.06 -18.15
CA SER A 379 -6.87 -16.14 -18.96
C SER A 379 -5.36 -16.25 -18.71
N TYR A 380 -4.67 -15.13 -18.59
CA TYR A 380 -3.26 -15.06 -18.20
C TYR A 380 -3.07 -15.61 -16.77
N ALA A 381 -3.82 -15.12 -15.80
CA ALA A 381 -3.76 -15.52 -14.39
C ALA A 381 -3.87 -17.05 -14.24
N SER A 382 -4.75 -17.69 -15.02
CA SER A 382 -4.92 -19.15 -15.00
C SER A 382 -3.66 -19.95 -15.34
N THR A 383 -2.63 -19.30 -15.89
CA THR A 383 -1.34 -19.93 -16.25
C THR A 383 -0.29 -19.80 -15.17
N ILE A 384 -0.46 -18.88 -14.20
CA ILE A 384 0.58 -18.59 -13.22
C ILE A 384 0.11 -18.65 -11.76
N VAL A 385 -1.21 -18.55 -11.47
CA VAL A 385 -1.70 -18.54 -10.09
C VAL A 385 -2.78 -19.58 -9.84
N PRO A 386 -2.98 -20.02 -8.58
CA PRO A 386 -4.08 -20.89 -8.18
C PRO A 386 -5.44 -20.32 -8.58
N LYS A 387 -6.38 -21.21 -8.84
CA LYS A 387 -7.75 -20.79 -9.12
C LYS A 387 -8.45 -20.38 -7.80
N LEU A 388 -9.09 -19.21 -7.78
CA LEU A 388 -9.96 -18.81 -6.67
C LEU A 388 -11.18 -19.73 -6.57
N SER A 389 -11.72 -19.90 -5.36
CA SER A 389 -12.94 -20.69 -5.13
C SER A 389 -14.15 -20.03 -5.77
N SER A 390 -14.20 -18.71 -5.83
CA SER A 390 -15.21 -17.89 -6.50
C SER A 390 -14.57 -16.66 -7.14
N ASP A 391 -14.90 -16.37 -8.39
CA ASP A 391 -14.46 -15.13 -9.04
C ASP A 391 -15.23 -13.95 -8.44
N PRO A 392 -14.57 -12.87 -8.00
CA PRO A 392 -15.24 -11.67 -7.55
C PRO A 392 -15.91 -10.92 -8.72
N GLU A 393 -16.97 -10.18 -8.42
CA GLU A 393 -17.51 -9.15 -9.29
C GLU A 393 -16.56 -7.93 -9.22
N ILE A 394 -16.12 -7.40 -10.36
CA ILE A 394 -15.17 -6.31 -10.41
C ILE A 394 -15.78 -5.14 -11.16
N ASP A 395 -15.86 -4.00 -10.49
CA ASP A 395 -16.29 -2.74 -11.07
C ASP A 395 -15.09 -1.81 -11.30
N PHE A 396 -15.10 -1.13 -12.44
CA PHE A 396 -14.16 -0.07 -12.76
C PHE A 396 -14.80 1.29 -12.56
N SER A 397 -14.06 2.21 -11.94
CA SER A 397 -14.41 3.61 -11.83
C SER A 397 -13.26 4.50 -12.31
N TYR A 398 -13.54 5.76 -12.56
CA TYR A 398 -12.53 6.74 -12.94
C TYR A 398 -12.34 7.77 -11.82
N MET A 399 -11.11 8.26 -11.67
CA MET A 399 -10.83 9.38 -10.79
C MET A 399 -11.56 10.61 -11.27
N ASP A 400 -11.97 11.46 -10.35
CA ASP A 400 -12.41 12.82 -10.71
C ASP A 400 -11.29 13.58 -11.43
N ASP A 401 -11.64 14.40 -12.42
CA ASP A 401 -10.66 15.12 -13.24
C ASP A 401 -9.77 16.07 -12.42
N ALA A 402 -10.28 16.63 -11.32
CA ALA A 402 -9.50 17.50 -10.46
C ALA A 402 -8.40 16.71 -9.71
N VAL A 403 -8.74 15.54 -9.20
CA VAL A 403 -7.79 14.62 -8.56
C VAL A 403 -6.84 14.04 -9.59
N ALA A 404 -7.35 13.60 -10.74
CA ALA A 404 -6.57 12.96 -11.79
C ALA A 404 -5.45 13.87 -12.35
N LYS A 405 -5.65 15.20 -12.32
CA LYS A 405 -4.66 16.18 -12.80
C LYS A 405 -3.48 16.41 -11.87
N ILE A 406 -3.68 16.23 -10.59
CA ILE A 406 -2.68 16.59 -9.56
C ILE A 406 -1.95 15.37 -9.00
N THR A 407 -2.56 14.17 -9.10
CA THR A 407 -1.94 12.93 -8.64
C THR A 407 -1.07 12.30 -9.72
N ASN A 408 0.05 11.72 -9.31
CA ASN A 408 0.86 10.84 -10.16
C ASN A 408 0.32 9.39 -10.18
N THR A 409 -0.78 9.13 -9.47
CA THR A 409 -1.38 7.80 -9.39
C THR A 409 -2.06 7.45 -10.71
N VAL A 410 -1.66 6.33 -11.30
CA VAL A 410 -2.21 5.82 -12.57
C VAL A 410 -3.53 5.07 -12.34
N ALA A 411 -3.59 4.29 -11.29
CA ALA A 411 -4.77 3.57 -10.81
C ALA A 411 -4.56 3.14 -9.36
N TYR A 412 -5.61 2.64 -8.73
CA TYR A 412 -5.51 1.92 -7.46
C TYR A 412 -6.65 0.93 -7.27
N TYR A 413 -6.33 -0.17 -6.61
CA TYR A 413 -7.29 -1.12 -6.11
C TYR A 413 -7.75 -0.72 -4.69
N THR A 414 -9.06 -0.70 -4.46
CA THR A 414 -9.61 -0.46 -3.12
C THR A 414 -10.01 -1.80 -2.49
N LYS A 415 -9.33 -2.18 -1.41
CA LYS A 415 -9.64 -3.40 -0.65
C LYS A 415 -11.07 -3.36 -0.15
N SER A 416 -11.85 -4.40 -0.47
CA SER A 416 -13.21 -4.54 0.06
C SER A 416 -13.19 -4.87 1.56
N PRO A 417 -14.28 -4.58 2.32
CA PRO A 417 -14.40 -5.01 3.71
C PRO A 417 -14.16 -6.52 3.88
N ILE A 418 -13.57 -6.92 5.01
CA ILE A 418 -13.16 -8.32 5.27
C ILE A 418 -14.35 -9.29 5.27
N ASP A 419 -15.53 -8.83 5.64
CA ASP A 419 -16.79 -9.59 5.65
C ASP A 419 -17.70 -9.29 4.44
N SER A 420 -17.20 -8.59 3.42
CA SER A 420 -17.96 -8.33 2.20
C SER A 420 -18.11 -9.56 1.33
N SER A 421 -19.19 -9.61 0.57
CA SER A 421 -19.38 -10.56 -0.52
C SER A 421 -18.66 -10.02 -1.77
N LEU A 422 -17.55 -10.59 -2.12
CA LEU A 422 -16.87 -10.64 -3.44
C LEU A 422 -17.23 -9.55 -4.47
N LYS A 423 -17.31 -8.27 -4.05
CA LYS A 423 -17.39 -7.14 -4.97
C LYS A 423 -16.18 -6.24 -4.73
N GLU A 424 -15.37 -6.07 -5.77
CA GLU A 424 -14.10 -5.40 -5.72
C GLU A 424 -14.09 -4.19 -6.68
N TYR A 425 -13.28 -3.18 -6.40
CA TYR A 425 -13.28 -1.93 -7.13
C TYR A 425 -11.86 -1.53 -7.55
N ILE A 426 -11.70 -1.18 -8.84
CA ILE A 426 -10.47 -0.60 -9.39
C ILE A 426 -10.80 0.81 -9.89
N THR A 427 -10.05 1.80 -9.42
CA THR A 427 -10.19 3.19 -9.86
C THR A 427 -9.04 3.55 -10.79
N LEU A 428 -9.36 4.05 -11.98
CA LEU A 428 -8.43 4.38 -13.05
C LEU A 428 -8.28 5.90 -13.20
N ASN A 429 -7.07 6.38 -13.46
CA ASN A 429 -6.83 7.75 -13.88
C ASN A 429 -7.06 7.86 -15.39
N GLY A 430 -8.27 8.27 -15.79
CA GLY A 430 -8.67 8.36 -17.18
C GLY A 430 -7.86 9.38 -17.99
N LEU A 431 -7.34 10.43 -17.36
CA LEU A 431 -6.50 11.43 -18.04
C LEU A 431 -5.14 10.84 -18.43
N TYR A 432 -4.61 9.95 -17.61
CA TYR A 432 -3.35 9.29 -17.86
C TYR A 432 -3.50 8.13 -18.86
N LEU A 433 -4.50 7.29 -18.70
CA LEU A 433 -4.66 6.02 -19.41
C LEU A 433 -5.41 6.12 -20.75
N ASN A 434 -6.16 7.19 -21.02
CA ASN A 434 -7.06 7.29 -22.19
C ASN A 434 -6.38 7.13 -23.55
N ASN A 435 -5.06 7.29 -23.66
CA ASN A 435 -4.32 7.21 -24.91
C ASN A 435 -3.18 6.19 -24.87
N ASP A 436 -3.01 5.48 -23.75
CA ASP A 436 -1.96 4.46 -23.60
C ASP A 436 -2.53 3.10 -23.21
N THR A 437 -2.88 2.31 -24.24
CA THR A 437 -3.41 0.95 -24.05
C THR A 437 -2.34 -0.05 -23.57
N ASP A 438 -1.06 0.27 -23.72
CA ASP A 438 0.03 -0.55 -23.18
C ASP A 438 0.09 -0.39 -21.66
N GLU A 439 0.02 0.86 -21.20
CA GLU A 439 -0.08 1.18 -19.78
C GLU A 439 -1.38 0.62 -19.17
N LEU A 440 -2.49 0.75 -19.87
CA LEU A 440 -3.79 0.27 -19.37
C LEU A 440 -3.81 -1.22 -19.09
N ILE A 441 -3.25 -2.07 -19.97
CA ILE A 441 -3.26 -3.53 -19.75
C ILE A 441 -2.31 -3.93 -18.61
N THR A 442 -1.15 -3.29 -18.48
CA THR A 442 -0.21 -3.58 -17.39
C THR A 442 -0.75 -3.09 -16.05
N THR A 443 -1.35 -1.91 -16.02
CA THR A 443 -2.00 -1.35 -14.83
C THR A 443 -3.16 -2.23 -14.35
N ILE A 444 -4.04 -2.72 -15.25
CA ILE A 444 -5.13 -3.61 -14.84
C ILE A 444 -4.58 -4.98 -14.37
N ALA A 445 -3.43 -5.42 -14.86
CA ALA A 445 -2.76 -6.62 -14.32
C ALA A 445 -2.25 -6.38 -12.90
N HIS A 446 -1.63 -5.22 -12.65
CA HIS A 446 -1.11 -4.79 -11.36
C HIS A 446 -2.23 -4.65 -10.30
N GLU A 447 -3.25 -3.84 -10.60
CA GLU A 447 -4.34 -3.57 -9.66
C GLU A 447 -5.35 -4.71 -9.56
N GLY A 448 -5.54 -5.49 -10.63
CA GLY A 448 -6.59 -6.49 -10.76
C GLY A 448 -6.09 -7.93 -10.75
N TYR A 449 -5.98 -8.53 -11.95
CA TYR A 449 -5.66 -9.94 -12.14
C TYR A 449 -4.36 -10.14 -12.92
N PRO A 450 -3.37 -10.83 -12.29
CA PRO A 450 -3.39 -11.45 -10.96
C PRO A 450 -2.68 -10.63 -9.86
N GLY A 451 -2.74 -9.30 -9.93
CA GLY A 451 -2.10 -8.40 -8.97
C GLY A 451 -2.87 -8.24 -7.65
N HIS A 452 -2.93 -7.01 -7.13
CA HIS A 452 -3.43 -6.69 -5.78
C HIS A 452 -4.82 -7.25 -5.47
N LEU A 453 -5.80 -7.09 -6.39
CA LEU A 453 -7.16 -7.59 -6.18
C LEU A 453 -7.19 -9.10 -6.04
N TYR A 454 -6.54 -9.82 -6.97
CA TYR A 454 -6.47 -11.27 -6.92
C TYR A 454 -5.81 -11.73 -5.62
N GLU A 455 -4.69 -11.13 -5.26
CA GLU A 455 -3.93 -11.47 -4.05
C GLU A 455 -4.75 -11.25 -2.79
N TYR A 456 -5.48 -10.14 -2.68
CA TYR A 456 -6.34 -9.86 -1.52
C TYR A 456 -7.53 -10.84 -1.42
N VAL A 457 -8.16 -11.17 -2.54
CA VAL A 457 -9.23 -12.18 -2.56
C VAL A 457 -8.69 -13.55 -2.16
N TYR A 458 -7.50 -13.91 -2.66
CA TYR A 458 -6.83 -15.16 -2.26
C TYR A 458 -6.48 -15.16 -0.76
N LEU A 459 -6.01 -14.05 -0.22
CA LEU A 459 -5.74 -13.87 1.21
C LEU A 459 -6.99 -14.14 2.05
N LYS A 460 -8.16 -13.62 1.65
CA LYS A 460 -9.43 -13.92 2.33
C LYS A 460 -9.78 -15.42 2.29
N GLU A 461 -9.44 -16.11 1.20
CA GLU A 461 -9.67 -17.57 1.06
C GLU A 461 -8.73 -18.43 1.91
N LEU A 462 -7.58 -17.93 2.33
CA LEU A 462 -6.66 -18.67 3.22
C LEU A 462 -7.28 -18.96 4.58
N GLY A 463 -8.25 -18.15 5.03
CA GLY A 463 -8.92 -18.34 6.30
C GLY A 463 -7.99 -18.09 7.52
N ILE A 464 -7.03 -17.18 7.36
CA ILE A 464 -6.26 -16.65 8.49
C ILE A 464 -7.13 -15.70 9.31
N SER A 465 -6.65 -15.24 10.45
CA SER A 465 -7.46 -14.35 11.32
C SER A 465 -7.78 -13.01 10.65
N ASN A 466 -8.86 -12.38 11.09
CA ASN A 466 -9.29 -11.06 10.59
C ASN A 466 -8.20 -10.00 10.77
N VAL A 467 -7.48 -10.01 11.87
CA VAL A 467 -6.41 -9.05 12.11
C VAL A 467 -5.24 -9.23 11.14
N ALA A 468 -4.82 -10.47 10.89
CA ALA A 468 -3.77 -10.74 9.92
C ALA A 468 -4.15 -10.35 8.49
N THR A 469 -5.44 -10.42 8.14
CA THR A 469 -5.96 -9.93 6.85
C THR A 469 -5.82 -8.40 6.70
N LEU A 470 -5.80 -7.65 7.80
CA LEU A 470 -5.59 -6.21 7.80
C LEU A 470 -4.11 -5.80 7.88
N MET A 471 -3.26 -6.65 8.47
CA MET A 471 -1.83 -6.41 8.65
C MET A 471 -1.04 -6.86 7.42
N THR A 472 -1.09 -6.08 6.36
CA THR A 472 -0.43 -6.42 5.08
C THR A 472 0.90 -5.71 4.92
N ASN A 473 1.92 -6.41 4.37
CA ASN A 473 3.22 -5.81 4.06
C ASN A 473 3.22 -5.18 2.65
N THR A 474 3.52 -3.89 2.57
CA THR A 474 3.52 -3.13 1.31
C THR A 474 4.58 -3.64 0.34
N GLY A 475 5.78 -3.97 0.84
CA GLY A 475 6.85 -4.51 -0.02
C GLY A 475 6.47 -5.80 -0.71
N HIS A 476 5.72 -6.69 -0.03
CA HIS A 476 5.16 -7.89 -0.64
C HIS A 476 4.14 -7.54 -1.72
N GLY A 477 3.13 -6.73 -1.38
CA GLY A 477 2.04 -6.41 -2.29
C GLY A 477 2.55 -5.77 -3.59
N GLU A 478 3.41 -4.75 -3.49
CA GLU A 478 3.99 -4.08 -4.67
C GLU A 478 4.96 -4.99 -5.42
N GLY A 479 5.79 -5.74 -4.68
CA GLY A 479 6.71 -6.71 -5.28
C GLY A 479 5.98 -7.79 -6.06
N TRP A 480 4.86 -8.29 -5.54
CA TRP A 480 3.99 -9.24 -6.23
C TRP A 480 3.34 -8.63 -7.48
N ALA A 481 2.74 -7.45 -7.36
CA ALA A 481 2.08 -6.78 -8.47
C ALA A 481 3.06 -6.46 -9.62
N CYS A 482 4.27 -5.98 -9.32
CA CYS A 482 5.33 -5.81 -10.31
C CYS A 482 5.81 -7.15 -10.92
N TYR A 483 5.88 -8.21 -10.12
CA TYR A 483 6.24 -9.54 -10.63
C TYR A 483 5.21 -10.08 -11.62
N VAL A 484 3.92 -9.90 -11.35
CA VAL A 484 2.90 -10.37 -12.30
C VAL A 484 2.84 -9.51 -13.56
N GLU A 485 3.19 -8.23 -13.52
CA GLU A 485 3.41 -7.42 -14.72
C GLU A 485 4.60 -7.94 -15.53
N GLU A 486 5.72 -8.25 -14.90
CA GLU A 486 6.87 -8.88 -15.55
C GLU A 486 6.45 -10.14 -16.32
N LYS A 487 5.67 -11.00 -15.68
CA LYS A 487 5.18 -12.26 -16.28
C LYS A 487 4.16 -12.02 -17.39
N LEU A 488 3.41 -10.92 -17.35
CA LEU A 488 2.47 -10.55 -18.40
C LEU A 488 3.20 -10.29 -19.73
N TYR A 489 4.34 -9.61 -19.72
CA TYR A 489 5.13 -9.39 -20.93
C TYR A 489 5.57 -10.72 -21.57
N ASP A 490 5.98 -11.71 -20.78
CA ASP A 490 6.32 -13.05 -21.26
C ASP A 490 5.10 -13.75 -21.86
N TYR A 491 3.94 -13.69 -21.22
CA TYR A 491 2.69 -14.26 -21.73
C TYR A 491 2.27 -13.62 -23.05
N LEU A 492 2.32 -12.31 -23.18
CA LEU A 492 1.97 -11.58 -24.41
C LEU A 492 2.93 -11.97 -25.56
N ALA A 493 4.24 -12.04 -25.25
CA ALA A 493 5.23 -12.46 -26.22
C ALA A 493 4.96 -13.88 -26.76
N ASP A 494 4.59 -14.83 -25.89
CA ASP A 494 4.31 -16.21 -26.27
C ASP A 494 3.07 -16.35 -27.16
N LYS A 495 2.09 -15.47 -27.03
CA LYS A 495 0.89 -15.45 -27.87
C LYS A 495 1.10 -14.88 -29.27
N SER A 496 2.22 -14.21 -29.53
CA SER A 496 2.50 -13.57 -30.81
C SER A 496 3.44 -14.40 -31.68
N SER A 497 3.24 -14.34 -33.01
CA SER A 497 4.19 -14.86 -34.02
C SER A 497 5.17 -13.77 -34.51
N SER A 498 4.92 -12.48 -34.24
CA SER A 498 5.79 -11.38 -34.67
C SER A 498 7.06 -11.33 -33.82
N LYS A 499 8.21 -11.31 -34.48
CA LYS A 499 9.49 -11.16 -33.80
C LYS A 499 9.66 -9.74 -33.21
N ALA A 500 9.17 -8.74 -33.92
CA ALA A 500 9.18 -7.37 -33.44
C ALA A 500 8.40 -7.24 -32.12
N TYR A 501 7.18 -7.79 -32.08
CA TYR A 501 6.33 -7.80 -30.89
C TYR A 501 7.02 -8.49 -29.71
N LYS A 502 7.57 -9.69 -29.93
CA LYS A 502 8.28 -10.44 -28.88
C LYS A 502 9.46 -9.67 -28.30
N LEU A 503 10.26 -9.03 -29.17
CA LEU A 503 11.39 -8.22 -28.72
C LEU A 503 10.93 -6.94 -28.04
N TYR A 504 9.80 -6.36 -28.43
CA TYR A 504 9.24 -5.22 -27.76
C TYR A 504 8.72 -5.58 -26.35
N CYS A 505 8.03 -6.72 -26.18
CA CYS A 505 7.67 -7.22 -24.86
C CYS A 505 8.92 -7.43 -23.98
N GLU A 506 9.96 -8.05 -24.51
CA GLU A 506 11.22 -8.27 -23.77
C GLU A 506 11.90 -6.94 -23.38
N TYR A 507 11.92 -5.96 -24.28
CA TYR A 507 12.44 -4.63 -24.04
C TYR A 507 11.64 -3.90 -22.96
N SER A 508 10.31 -3.85 -23.09
CA SER A 508 9.41 -3.16 -22.17
C SER A 508 9.48 -3.77 -20.76
N LYS A 509 9.53 -5.10 -20.66
CA LYS A 509 9.74 -5.80 -19.39
C LYS A 509 10.99 -5.34 -18.65
N TYR A 510 12.14 -5.36 -19.31
CA TYR A 510 13.38 -4.96 -18.64
C TYR A 510 13.47 -3.45 -18.39
N ASN A 511 12.87 -2.64 -19.27
CA ASN A 511 12.79 -1.19 -19.05
C ASN A 511 11.93 -0.86 -17.82
N PHE A 512 10.78 -1.52 -17.65
CA PHE A 512 9.92 -1.44 -16.49
C PHE A 512 10.68 -1.82 -15.21
N LEU A 513 11.30 -2.99 -15.17
CA LEU A 513 12.02 -3.49 -13.99
C LEU A 513 13.21 -2.60 -13.60
N VAL A 514 14.01 -2.16 -14.58
CA VAL A 514 15.17 -1.31 -14.29
C VAL A 514 14.77 0.07 -13.79
N SER A 515 13.62 0.61 -14.24
CA SER A 515 13.14 1.91 -13.78
C SER A 515 12.85 1.91 -12.28
N TYR A 516 12.11 0.94 -11.77
CA TYR A 516 11.82 0.84 -10.34
C TYR A 516 13.07 0.56 -9.50
N LEU A 517 14.00 -0.27 -10.00
CA LEU A 517 15.28 -0.45 -9.31
C LEU A 517 16.10 0.84 -9.25
N LEU A 518 16.07 1.62 -10.32
CA LEU A 518 16.74 2.91 -10.37
C LEU A 518 16.18 3.88 -9.33
N TYR A 519 14.85 3.98 -9.23
CA TYR A 519 14.21 4.82 -8.21
C TYR A 519 14.61 4.39 -6.79
N ALA A 520 14.54 3.09 -6.47
CA ALA A 520 14.95 2.57 -5.17
C ALA A 520 16.44 2.80 -4.87
N ARG A 521 17.31 2.65 -5.89
CA ARG A 521 18.75 2.89 -5.74
C ARG A 521 19.10 4.38 -5.52
N VAL A 522 18.44 5.24 -6.28
CA VAL A 522 18.63 6.70 -6.17
C VAL A 522 18.09 7.21 -4.85
N ASP A 523 16.93 6.70 -4.39
CA ASP A 523 16.40 6.99 -3.06
C ASP A 523 17.43 6.68 -1.96
N ALA A 524 18.00 5.48 -1.95
CA ALA A 524 19.06 5.14 -1.00
C ALA A 524 20.30 6.04 -1.16
N GLY A 525 20.63 6.42 -2.39
CA GLY A 525 21.72 7.35 -2.68
C GLY A 525 21.50 8.74 -2.06
N ILE A 526 20.31 9.28 -2.24
CA ILE A 526 19.93 10.61 -1.75
C ILE A 526 19.75 10.58 -0.22
N ASN A 527 18.87 9.68 0.26
CA ASN A 527 18.36 9.73 1.63
C ASN A 527 19.25 9.00 2.65
N TYR A 528 20.12 8.08 2.22
CA TYR A 528 21.02 7.34 3.11
C TYR A 528 22.50 7.67 2.86
N GLU A 529 22.95 7.69 1.58
CA GLU A 529 24.36 7.96 1.24
C GLU A 529 24.69 9.46 1.12
N GLY A 530 23.67 10.36 1.06
CA GLY A 530 23.84 11.82 1.00
C GLY A 530 24.23 12.35 -0.38
N TRP A 531 23.69 11.75 -1.44
CA TRP A 531 23.93 12.26 -2.79
C TRP A 531 23.24 13.60 -2.99
N ASN A 532 23.97 14.52 -3.62
CA ASN A 532 23.40 15.74 -4.19
C ASN A 532 23.06 15.52 -5.68
N THR A 533 22.42 16.51 -6.30
CA THR A 533 22.06 16.47 -7.73
C THR A 533 23.25 16.24 -8.66
N THR A 534 24.44 16.78 -8.34
CA THR A 534 25.67 16.55 -9.13
C THR A 534 26.10 15.08 -9.08
N LYS A 535 26.08 14.46 -7.90
CA LYS A 535 26.41 13.03 -7.75
C LYS A 535 25.37 12.18 -8.44
N LEU A 536 24.09 12.53 -8.32
CA LEU A 536 22.99 11.84 -8.99
C LEU A 536 23.13 11.90 -10.52
N THR A 537 23.38 13.10 -11.08
CA THR A 537 23.65 13.27 -12.53
C THR A 537 24.80 12.37 -13.00
N SER A 538 25.89 12.30 -12.22
CA SER A 538 27.03 11.45 -12.55
C SER A 538 26.66 9.98 -12.55
N TYR A 539 25.94 9.52 -11.50
CA TYR A 539 25.48 8.13 -11.38
C TYR A 539 24.57 7.73 -12.54
N LEU A 540 23.60 8.57 -12.89
CA LEU A 540 22.70 8.32 -14.02
C LEU A 540 23.48 8.14 -15.33
N ASN A 541 24.37 9.09 -15.65
CA ASN A 541 25.16 9.03 -16.89
C ASN A 541 26.11 7.82 -16.93
N GLU A 542 26.76 7.47 -15.82
CA GLU A 542 27.67 6.33 -15.71
C GLU A 542 26.96 4.98 -15.93
N ASN A 543 25.66 4.90 -15.56
CA ASN A 543 24.85 3.71 -15.71
C ASN A 543 23.98 3.69 -16.99
N GLY A 544 24.17 4.68 -17.90
CA GLY A 544 23.51 4.73 -19.19
C GLY A 544 22.10 5.34 -19.17
N PHE A 545 21.76 6.07 -18.11
CA PHE A 545 20.51 6.82 -17.99
C PHE A 545 20.72 8.31 -18.35
N ASN A 546 19.63 9.03 -18.58
CA ASN A 546 19.68 10.45 -18.86
C ASN A 546 19.90 11.27 -17.56
N GLY A 547 21.07 11.91 -17.43
CA GLY A 547 21.38 12.76 -16.28
C GLY A 547 20.57 14.06 -16.20
N ASP A 548 19.90 14.48 -17.28
CA ASP A 548 19.14 15.74 -17.30
C ASP A 548 17.89 15.69 -16.40
N VAL A 549 17.42 14.49 -16.03
CA VAL A 549 16.28 14.29 -15.11
C VAL A 549 16.67 14.32 -13.63
N ALA A 550 17.94 14.53 -13.31
CA ALA A 550 18.46 14.39 -11.94
C ALA A 550 17.81 15.36 -10.95
N GLU A 551 17.53 16.59 -11.35
CA GLU A 551 16.90 17.59 -10.47
C GLU A 551 15.45 17.18 -10.12
N GLU A 552 14.68 16.81 -11.13
CA GLU A 552 13.28 16.34 -10.94
C GLU A 552 13.22 15.11 -10.07
N LEU A 553 14.06 14.11 -10.35
CA LEU A 553 14.13 12.86 -9.60
C LEU A 553 14.59 13.07 -8.15
N TYR A 554 15.55 13.98 -7.94
CA TYR A 554 16.01 14.37 -6.60
C TYR A 554 14.87 14.95 -5.76
N ASP A 555 14.16 15.92 -6.31
CA ASP A 555 13.05 16.60 -5.64
C ASP A 555 11.91 15.63 -5.26
N GLN A 556 11.60 14.70 -6.14
CA GLN A 556 10.58 13.68 -5.89
C GLN A 556 10.99 12.75 -4.73
N LEU A 557 12.23 12.28 -4.73
CA LEU A 557 12.67 11.23 -3.79
C LEU A 557 13.04 11.75 -2.40
N ILE A 558 13.32 13.03 -2.23
CA ILE A 558 13.50 13.60 -0.88
C ILE A 558 12.19 13.65 -0.07
N GLU A 559 11.05 13.68 -0.74
CA GLU A 559 9.73 13.68 -0.09
C GLU A 559 9.14 12.27 0.11
N MET A 560 9.69 11.26 -0.59
CA MET A 560 9.17 9.90 -0.59
C MET A 560 10.26 8.87 -0.26
N PRO A 561 11.00 9.02 0.87
CA PRO A 561 12.06 8.09 1.23
C PRO A 561 11.50 6.68 1.43
N THR A 562 12.23 5.68 0.96
CA THR A 562 11.95 4.24 0.98
C THR A 562 10.79 3.75 0.12
N VAL A 563 9.83 4.57 -0.29
CA VAL A 563 8.60 4.15 -0.98
C VAL A 563 8.89 3.25 -2.19
N TYR A 564 9.85 3.66 -3.04
CA TYR A 564 10.19 2.88 -4.24
C TYR A 564 10.94 1.56 -3.97
N ALA A 565 11.36 1.31 -2.73
CA ALA A 565 11.93 0.01 -2.37
C ALA A 565 10.89 -1.10 -2.46
N SER A 566 9.61 -0.83 -2.17
CA SER A 566 8.53 -1.82 -2.34
C SER A 566 8.40 -2.29 -3.77
N TYR A 567 8.43 -1.38 -4.74
CA TYR A 567 8.37 -1.68 -6.17
C TYR A 567 9.69 -2.28 -6.68
N GLY A 568 10.80 -1.58 -6.48
CA GLY A 568 12.10 -1.94 -7.04
C GLY A 568 12.70 -3.17 -6.38
N TYR A 569 12.98 -3.12 -5.07
CA TYR A 569 13.57 -4.25 -4.37
C TYR A 569 12.57 -5.40 -4.23
N GLY A 570 11.28 -5.09 -3.99
CA GLY A 570 10.22 -6.09 -3.93
C GLY A 570 10.14 -6.92 -5.21
N SER A 571 10.08 -6.28 -6.39
CA SER A 571 10.08 -6.99 -7.68
C SER A 571 11.38 -7.78 -7.92
N LEU A 572 12.53 -7.22 -7.53
CA LEU A 572 13.81 -7.92 -7.64
C LEU A 572 13.85 -9.19 -6.81
N LYS A 573 13.32 -9.16 -5.58
CA LYS A 573 13.23 -10.34 -4.70
C LYS A 573 12.31 -11.39 -5.31
N MET A 574 11.12 -11.02 -5.75
CA MET A 574 10.18 -11.95 -6.42
C MET A 574 10.78 -12.58 -7.67
N HIS A 575 11.44 -11.78 -8.50
CA HIS A 575 12.18 -12.26 -9.67
C HIS A 575 13.30 -13.26 -9.30
N LYS A 576 14.10 -12.96 -8.28
CA LYS A 576 15.16 -13.85 -7.77
C LYS A 576 14.59 -15.17 -7.28
N TYR A 577 13.51 -15.16 -6.49
CA TYR A 577 12.84 -16.38 -6.02
C TYR A 577 12.38 -17.27 -7.19
N HIS A 578 11.72 -16.66 -8.18
CA HIS A 578 11.28 -17.35 -9.38
C HIS A 578 12.46 -18.01 -10.15
N LEU A 579 13.53 -17.25 -10.40
CA LEU A 579 14.70 -17.77 -11.10
C LEU A 579 15.40 -18.90 -10.33
N GLU A 580 15.54 -18.75 -9.02
CA GLU A 580 16.14 -19.78 -8.16
C GLU A 580 15.33 -21.08 -8.20
N ALA A 581 14.00 -20.97 -8.03
CA ALA A 581 13.10 -22.12 -8.12
C ALA A 581 13.18 -22.81 -9.48
N LYS A 582 13.12 -22.04 -10.55
CA LYS A 582 13.20 -22.55 -11.93
C LYS A 582 14.54 -23.25 -12.22
N ASN A 583 15.66 -22.67 -11.76
CA ASN A 583 16.99 -23.22 -11.95
C ASN A 583 17.22 -24.51 -11.14
N LYS A 584 16.70 -24.56 -9.92
CA LYS A 584 16.88 -25.70 -9.01
C LYS A 584 15.94 -26.87 -9.36
N LEU A 585 14.68 -26.60 -9.62
CA LEU A 585 13.67 -27.61 -9.90
C LEU A 585 13.66 -28.07 -11.36
N LYS A 586 14.12 -27.23 -12.29
CA LYS A 586 14.21 -27.53 -13.74
C LYS A 586 12.86 -28.04 -14.29
N SER A 587 12.83 -29.30 -14.80
CA SER A 587 11.62 -29.92 -15.36
C SER A 587 10.54 -30.24 -14.32
N LYS A 588 10.83 -30.09 -13.03
CA LYS A 588 9.86 -30.24 -11.94
C LYS A 588 9.25 -28.91 -11.51
N TYR A 589 9.75 -27.79 -12.04
CA TYR A 589 9.22 -26.48 -11.73
C TYR A 589 7.81 -26.36 -12.29
N ASP A 590 6.89 -25.92 -11.44
CA ASP A 590 5.52 -25.59 -11.79
C ASP A 590 5.25 -24.16 -11.30
N GLU A 591 4.85 -23.28 -12.21
CA GLU A 591 4.64 -21.85 -11.93
C GLU A 591 3.53 -21.63 -10.91
N ILE A 592 2.42 -22.38 -11.04
CA ILE A 592 1.25 -22.24 -10.16
C ILE A 592 1.59 -22.72 -8.75
N GLU A 593 2.26 -23.87 -8.62
CA GLU A 593 2.66 -24.38 -7.30
C GLU A 593 3.70 -23.48 -6.62
N PHE A 594 4.64 -22.91 -7.40
CA PHE A 594 5.59 -21.93 -6.85
C PHE A 594 4.87 -20.68 -6.36
N ASN A 595 4.02 -20.06 -7.18
CA ASN A 595 3.28 -18.86 -6.80
C ASN A 595 2.30 -19.12 -5.64
N LYS A 596 1.77 -20.33 -5.52
CA LYS A 596 1.00 -20.74 -4.36
C LYS A 596 1.81 -20.72 -3.06
N ILE A 597 3.10 -21.05 -3.10
CA ILE A 597 4.00 -20.91 -1.93
C ILE A 597 4.16 -19.45 -1.55
N ILE A 598 4.40 -18.55 -2.50
CA ILE A 598 4.50 -17.11 -2.25
C ILE A 598 3.21 -16.59 -1.58
N LEU A 599 2.06 -16.96 -2.11
CA LEU A 599 0.75 -16.51 -1.63
C LEU A 599 0.27 -17.22 -0.35
N SER A 600 0.94 -18.28 0.10
CA SER A 600 0.44 -19.16 1.19
C SER A 600 0.38 -18.51 2.56
N HIS A 601 1.11 -17.42 2.76
CA HIS A 601 1.17 -16.67 4.02
C HIS A 601 0.55 -15.27 3.89
N GLY A 602 -0.26 -15.03 2.85
CA GLY A 602 -0.80 -13.70 2.56
C GLY A 602 0.32 -12.72 2.20
N TRP A 603 0.17 -11.47 2.59
CA TRP A 603 1.16 -10.43 2.33
C TRP A 603 2.24 -10.38 3.42
N ALA A 604 2.89 -11.51 3.67
CA ALA A 604 3.98 -11.60 4.63
C ALA A 604 5.24 -10.87 4.15
N GLY A 605 6.04 -10.34 5.07
CA GLY A 605 7.29 -9.67 4.73
C GLY A 605 8.34 -10.59 4.08
N PHE A 606 9.34 -9.99 3.44
CA PHE A 606 10.36 -10.74 2.69
C PHE A 606 11.20 -11.67 3.56
N GLU A 607 11.36 -11.39 4.86
CA GLU A 607 12.04 -12.34 5.75
C GLU A 607 11.28 -13.67 5.84
N THR A 608 9.96 -13.63 5.90
CA THR A 608 9.12 -14.83 5.88
C THR A 608 9.19 -15.51 4.51
N LEU A 609 9.12 -14.74 3.41
CA LEU A 609 9.23 -15.29 2.06
C LEU A 609 10.59 -15.97 1.80
N ASP A 610 11.70 -15.40 2.29
CA ASP A 610 13.03 -16.01 2.19
C ASP A 610 13.03 -17.42 2.84
N LYS A 611 12.40 -17.57 4.01
CA LYS A 611 12.25 -18.87 4.69
C LYS A 611 11.38 -19.83 3.89
N LEU A 612 10.21 -19.38 3.42
CA LEU A 612 9.26 -20.20 2.64
C LEU A 612 9.87 -20.73 1.34
N VAL A 613 10.52 -19.87 0.57
CA VAL A 613 11.18 -20.26 -0.69
C VAL A 613 12.35 -21.20 -0.41
N SER A 614 13.17 -20.91 0.61
CA SER A 614 14.26 -21.80 1.01
C SER A 614 13.75 -23.19 1.38
N ASP A 615 12.63 -23.30 2.11
CA ASP A 615 12.04 -24.60 2.51
C ASP A 615 11.42 -25.33 1.32
N TYR A 616 10.71 -24.62 0.43
CA TYR A 616 10.19 -25.21 -0.81
C TYR A 616 11.27 -25.80 -1.71
N LEU A 617 12.47 -25.23 -1.66
CA LEU A 617 13.60 -25.64 -2.48
C LEU A 617 14.47 -26.75 -1.86
N LYS A 618 14.25 -27.20 -0.64
CA LYS A 618 14.97 -28.31 -0.03
C LYS A 618 14.52 -29.65 -0.61
#